data_ae50bc981d209cd3e5f978abebcf8eec
#
_entry.id   ae50bc981d209cd3e5f978abebcf8eec
#
_cell.length_a   1.000
_cell.length_b   1.000
_cell.length_c   1.000
_cell.angle_alpha   90.00
_cell.angle_beta   90.00
_cell.angle_gamma   90.00
#
_symmetry.space_group_name_H-M   'P 1'
#
loop_
_entity.id
_entity.type
_entity.pdbx_description
1 polymer ?
#
loop_
_entity_poly.entity_id
_entity_poly.type
_entity_poly.pdbx_seq_one_letter_code
_entity_poly.pdbx_strand_id
1 'polypeptide(L)'
;MNEHQKLVNCTPYLYYFCPISHLPSILKIGILSRNEINQKNLLSEDWSNLAVQEYRSKTKAQLSNGNVDFIHNMVCTFFNPYNTTIYKGQQNIGPEYKSLSVVLVIDVKSLFLNNPNLAY
;
A
#
# COMPACT_ATOMS: atom_id res chain seq x y z
N MET A 1 17.74 -19.07 -7.79
CA MET A 1 17.06 -18.04 -6.95
C MET A 1 15.64 -17.88 -7.45
N ASN A 2 14.64 -18.08 -6.60
CA ASN A 2 13.24 -17.89 -6.98
C ASN A 2 12.87 -16.39 -7.01
N GLU A 3 11.70 -16.06 -7.53
CA GLU A 3 11.27 -14.68 -7.71
C GLU A 3 11.15 -13.92 -6.37
N HIS A 4 10.68 -14.60 -5.31
CA HIS A 4 10.61 -14.01 -3.98
C HIS A 4 12.00 -13.63 -3.44
N GLN A 5 13.00 -14.50 -3.63
CA GLN A 5 14.38 -14.23 -3.22
C GLN A 5 14.99 -13.07 -4.00
N LYS A 6 14.69 -12.98 -5.30
CA LYS A 6 15.12 -11.83 -6.11
C LYS A 6 14.53 -10.52 -5.59
N LEU A 7 13.24 -10.52 -5.28
CA LEU A 7 12.58 -9.33 -4.74
C LEU A 7 13.16 -8.94 -3.38
N VAL A 8 13.36 -9.90 -2.47
CA VAL A 8 13.96 -9.64 -1.15
C VAL A 8 15.35 -9.03 -1.27
N ASN A 9 16.16 -9.50 -2.21
CA ASN A 9 17.51 -8.98 -2.42
C ASN A 9 17.52 -7.56 -3.02
N CYS A 10 16.54 -7.26 -3.88
CA CYS A 10 16.43 -5.93 -4.50
C CYS A 10 15.77 -4.91 -3.58
N THR A 11 14.81 -5.35 -2.78
CA THR A 11 14.05 -4.47 -1.90
C THR A 11 13.68 -5.22 -0.61
N PRO A 12 14.54 -5.13 0.43
CA PRO A 12 14.28 -5.83 1.70
C PRO A 12 13.09 -5.26 2.47
N TYR A 13 12.73 -4.01 2.20
CA TYR A 13 11.62 -3.31 2.85
C TYR A 13 10.69 -2.68 1.82
N LEU A 14 9.39 -2.69 2.14
CA LEU A 14 8.38 -1.90 1.46
C LEU A 14 7.77 -0.91 2.45
N TYR A 15 7.24 0.18 1.95
CA TYR A 15 6.71 1.26 2.77
C TYR A 15 5.25 1.50 2.42
N TYR A 16 4.42 1.51 3.45
CA TYR A 16 2.99 1.80 3.34
C TYR A 16 2.66 3.05 4.13
N PHE A 17 2.12 4.02 3.46
CA PHE A 17 1.80 5.32 4.02
C PHE A 17 0.30 5.43 4.25
N CYS A 18 -0.09 5.85 5.46
CA CYS A 18 -1.51 6.01 5.78
C CYS A 18 -1.74 7.05 6.89
N PRO A 19 -2.98 7.56 7.00
CA PRO A 19 -3.39 8.34 8.17
C PRO A 19 -3.27 7.50 9.45
N ILE A 20 -2.92 8.16 10.56
CA ILE A 20 -2.81 7.48 11.87
C ILE A 20 -4.17 6.89 12.30
N SER A 21 -5.28 7.47 11.86
CA SER A 21 -6.63 6.98 12.12
C SER A 21 -6.89 5.58 11.57
N HIS A 22 -6.12 5.13 10.56
CA HIS A 22 -6.22 3.79 10.00
C HIS A 22 -5.48 2.73 10.83
N LEU A 23 -4.58 3.14 11.72
CA LEU A 23 -3.70 2.22 12.44
C LEU A 23 -4.44 1.19 13.30
N PRO A 24 -5.47 1.52 14.08
CA PRO A 24 -6.20 0.52 14.86
C PRO A 24 -6.79 -0.61 14.01
N SER A 25 -7.36 -0.26 12.87
CA SER A 25 -7.93 -1.21 11.91
C SER A 25 -6.84 -2.10 11.30
N ILE A 26 -5.70 -1.50 10.91
CA ILE A 26 -4.56 -2.24 10.33
C ILE A 26 -4.00 -3.24 11.35
N LEU A 27 -3.86 -2.85 12.60
CA LEU A 27 -3.34 -3.74 13.65
C LEU A 27 -4.31 -4.91 13.93
N LYS A 28 -5.59 -4.71 13.72
CA LYS A 28 -6.61 -5.73 13.98
C LYS A 28 -6.79 -6.71 12.81
N ILE A 29 -6.86 -6.22 11.59
CA ILE A 29 -7.23 -7.01 10.40
C ILE A 29 -6.22 -6.94 9.25
N GLY A 30 -5.12 -6.23 9.42
CA GLY A 30 -4.08 -6.09 8.40
C GLY A 30 -4.30 -4.94 7.42
N ILE A 31 -3.36 -4.79 6.49
CA ILE A 31 -3.44 -3.81 5.42
C ILE A 31 -4.34 -4.37 4.32
N LEU A 32 -5.38 -3.62 3.97
CA LEU A 32 -6.38 -4.04 2.98
C LEU A 32 -6.28 -3.20 1.70
N SER A 33 -6.69 -3.80 0.59
CA SER A 33 -6.87 -3.07 -0.67
C SER A 33 -8.03 -2.08 -0.56
N ARG A 34 -8.07 -1.12 -1.48
CA ARG A 34 -9.15 -0.12 -1.52
C ARG A 34 -10.53 -0.78 -1.61
N ASN A 35 -10.67 -1.78 -2.48
CA ASN A 35 -11.94 -2.47 -2.65
C ASN A 35 -12.36 -3.26 -1.41
N GLU A 36 -11.43 -3.88 -0.70
CA GLU A 36 -11.72 -4.55 0.57
C GLU A 36 -12.18 -3.58 1.66
N ILE A 37 -11.55 -2.41 1.75
CA ILE A 37 -11.97 -1.34 2.69
C ILE A 37 -13.41 -0.92 2.40
N ASN A 38 -13.74 -0.71 1.12
CA ASN A 38 -15.09 -0.33 0.71
C ASN A 38 -16.11 -1.43 0.99
N GLN A 39 -15.79 -2.69 0.72
CA GLN A 39 -16.67 -3.83 0.98
C GLN A 39 -16.97 -4.02 2.48
N LYS A 40 -15.98 -3.74 3.33
CA LYS A 40 -16.13 -3.87 4.78
C LYS A 40 -16.73 -2.62 5.44
N ASN A 41 -17.04 -1.58 4.68
CA ASN A 41 -17.54 -0.29 5.18
C ASN A 41 -16.66 0.33 6.26
N LEU A 42 -15.34 0.17 6.15
CA LEU A 42 -14.40 0.74 7.09
C LEU A 42 -14.27 2.25 6.89
N LEU A 43 -14.23 3.00 7.98
CA LEU A 43 -13.94 4.42 7.93
C LEU A 43 -12.52 4.62 7.40
N SER A 44 -12.40 5.48 6.40
CA SER A 44 -11.14 5.72 5.71
C SER A 44 -11.04 7.19 5.35
N GLU A 45 -9.92 7.81 5.75
CA GLU A 45 -9.55 9.12 5.23
C GLU A 45 -8.85 8.92 3.89
N ASP A 46 -9.24 9.69 2.91
CA ASP A 46 -8.65 9.64 1.58
C ASP A 46 -7.77 10.87 1.36
N TRP A 47 -6.45 10.66 1.47
CA TRP A 47 -5.45 11.69 1.20
C TRP A 47 -4.86 11.60 -0.20
N SER A 48 -5.40 10.73 -1.03
CA SER A 48 -4.90 10.51 -2.37
C SER A 48 -5.42 11.55 -3.36
N ASN A 49 -4.69 11.69 -4.47
CA ASN A 49 -5.14 12.51 -5.58
C ASN A 49 -6.30 11.82 -6.31
N LEU A 50 -7.42 12.53 -6.47
CA LEU A 50 -8.62 11.99 -7.11
C LEU A 50 -8.37 11.49 -8.54
N ALA A 51 -7.55 12.19 -9.33
CA ALA A 51 -7.21 11.76 -10.69
C ALA A 51 -6.44 10.43 -10.70
N VAL A 52 -5.53 10.23 -9.75
CA VAL A 52 -4.80 8.97 -9.58
C VAL A 52 -5.74 7.85 -9.18
N GLN A 53 -6.68 8.10 -8.27
CA GLN A 53 -7.67 7.11 -7.85
C GLN A 53 -8.59 6.71 -8.98
N GLU A 54 -9.05 7.66 -9.78
CA GLU A 54 -9.87 7.38 -10.96
C GLU A 54 -9.10 6.51 -11.97
N TYR A 55 -7.84 6.84 -12.23
CA TYR A 55 -6.99 6.04 -13.11
C TYR A 55 -6.83 4.61 -12.57
N ARG A 56 -6.51 4.44 -11.29
CA ARG A 56 -6.33 3.12 -10.66
C ARG A 56 -7.60 2.28 -10.66
N SER A 57 -8.77 2.90 -10.56
CA SER A 57 -10.04 2.17 -10.57
C SER A 57 -10.33 1.47 -11.90
N LYS A 58 -9.73 1.96 -12.98
CA LYS A 58 -9.91 1.46 -14.36
C LYS A 58 -8.71 0.67 -14.86
N THR A 59 -7.60 0.66 -14.14
CA THR A 59 -6.33 0.10 -14.59
C THR A 59 -6.11 -1.28 -13.98
N LYS A 60 -5.69 -2.21 -14.83
CA LYS A 60 -5.27 -3.56 -14.42
C LYS A 60 -3.75 -3.67 -14.46
N ALA A 61 -3.20 -4.49 -13.58
CA ALA A 61 -1.78 -4.83 -13.59
C ALA A 61 -1.61 -6.35 -13.56
N GLN A 62 -0.50 -6.82 -14.11
CA GLN A 62 -0.14 -8.23 -14.07
C GLN A 62 0.66 -8.52 -12.82
N LEU A 63 0.26 -9.56 -12.10
CA LEU A 63 0.94 -10.06 -10.91
C LEU A 63 2.04 -11.07 -11.27
N SER A 64 2.92 -11.34 -10.32
CA SER A 64 4.04 -12.26 -10.48
C SER A 64 3.61 -13.70 -10.82
N ASN A 65 2.39 -14.10 -10.49
CA ASN A 65 1.80 -15.39 -10.82
C ASN A 65 1.15 -15.45 -12.22
N GLY A 66 1.22 -14.37 -12.99
CA GLY A 66 0.61 -14.26 -14.32
C GLY A 66 -0.84 -13.78 -14.33
N ASN A 67 -1.50 -13.72 -13.19
CA ASN A 67 -2.87 -13.20 -13.10
C ASN A 67 -2.90 -11.68 -13.34
N VAL A 68 -4.02 -11.20 -13.84
CA VAL A 68 -4.27 -9.78 -14.10
C VAL A 68 -5.45 -9.33 -13.25
N ASP A 69 -5.31 -8.22 -12.54
CA ASP A 69 -6.37 -7.70 -11.68
C ASP A 69 -6.32 -6.17 -11.63
N PHE A 70 -7.41 -5.56 -11.19
CA PHE A 70 -7.48 -4.12 -10.97
C PHE A 70 -6.55 -3.68 -9.84
N ILE A 71 -5.94 -2.51 -10.00
CA ILE A 71 -5.03 -1.95 -8.98
C ILE A 71 -5.74 -1.76 -7.63
N HIS A 72 -7.02 -1.41 -7.62
CA HIS A 72 -7.80 -1.26 -6.38
C HIS A 72 -8.08 -2.58 -5.64
N ASN A 73 -7.82 -3.73 -6.25
CA ASN A 73 -7.82 -5.03 -5.57
C ASN A 73 -6.45 -5.38 -4.96
N MET A 74 -5.46 -4.52 -5.11
CA MET A 74 -4.10 -4.70 -4.61
C MET A 74 -3.79 -3.69 -3.51
N VAL A 75 -2.85 -4.04 -2.63
CA VAL A 75 -2.26 -3.10 -1.68
C VAL A 75 -1.07 -2.42 -2.38
N CYS A 76 -1.12 -1.11 -2.49
CA CYS A 76 -0.05 -0.33 -3.11
C CYS A 76 0.96 0.10 -2.05
N THR A 77 2.22 -0.24 -2.29
CA THR A 77 3.34 0.12 -1.41
C THR A 77 4.40 0.89 -2.18
N PHE A 78 5.34 1.50 -1.47
CA PHE A 78 6.45 2.25 -2.04
C PHE A 78 7.78 1.57 -1.74
N PHE A 79 8.74 1.70 -2.67
CA PHE A 79 10.12 1.24 -2.46
C PHE A 79 10.94 2.22 -1.61
N ASN A 80 10.49 3.45 -1.47
CA ASN A 80 11.19 4.51 -0.76
C ASN A 80 10.20 5.32 0.09
N PRO A 81 10.49 5.59 1.38
CA PRO A 81 9.63 6.41 2.23
C PRO A 81 9.61 7.90 1.82
N TYR A 82 10.61 8.35 1.06
CA TYR A 82 10.74 9.73 0.57
C TYR A 82 10.37 9.78 -0.92
N ASN A 83 9.10 9.94 -1.24
CA ASN A 83 8.62 9.99 -2.62
C ASN A 83 7.68 11.18 -2.86
N THR A 84 7.46 11.50 -4.14
CA THR A 84 6.66 12.65 -4.55
C THR A 84 5.18 12.54 -4.16
N THR A 85 4.63 11.34 -4.10
CA THR A 85 3.24 11.11 -3.71
C THR A 85 3.00 11.51 -2.25
N ILE A 86 3.89 11.08 -1.35
CA ILE A 86 3.84 11.45 0.07
C ILE A 86 4.06 12.97 0.22
N TYR A 87 5.03 13.53 -0.50
CA TYR A 87 5.30 14.96 -0.46
C TYR A 87 4.11 15.80 -0.91
N LYS A 88 3.44 15.43 -1.99
CA LYS A 88 2.23 16.11 -2.46
C LYS A 88 1.08 15.99 -1.46
N GLY A 89 0.92 14.84 -0.83
CA GLY A 89 -0.04 14.65 0.24
C GLY A 89 0.20 15.62 1.39
N GLN A 90 1.46 15.81 1.78
CA GLN A 90 1.83 16.78 2.81
C GLN A 90 1.46 18.22 2.45
N GLN A 91 1.66 18.61 1.20
CA GLN A 91 1.30 19.95 0.75
C GLN A 91 -0.21 20.19 0.73
N ASN A 92 -0.99 19.19 0.33
CA ASN A 92 -2.45 19.30 0.23
C ASN A 92 -3.13 19.40 1.60
N ILE A 93 -2.59 18.78 2.63
CA ILE A 93 -3.18 18.69 3.96
C ILE A 93 -2.60 19.77 4.90
N GLY A 94 -1.42 20.30 4.57
CA GLY A 94 -0.76 21.34 5.35
C GLY A 94 0.11 20.80 6.48
N PRO A 95 0.56 21.68 7.42
CA PRO A 95 1.54 21.31 8.44
C PRO A 95 1.10 20.20 9.41
N GLU A 96 -0.20 20.02 9.60
CA GLU A 96 -0.77 19.00 10.48
C GLU A 96 -0.57 17.56 9.97
N TYR A 97 -0.32 17.41 8.69
CA TYR A 97 -0.12 16.13 8.04
C TYR A 97 0.93 15.25 8.75
N LYS A 98 2.06 15.83 9.12
CA LYS A 98 3.16 15.07 9.72
C LYS A 98 2.80 14.45 11.07
N SER A 99 1.91 15.09 11.83
CA SER A 99 1.45 14.56 13.11
C SER A 99 0.29 13.58 12.97
N LEU A 100 -0.35 13.54 11.80
CA LEU A 100 -1.54 12.72 11.55
C LEU A 100 -1.26 11.52 10.64
N SER A 101 0.00 11.29 10.26
CA SER A 101 0.39 10.23 9.33
C SER A 101 1.41 9.29 9.92
N VAL A 102 1.41 8.06 9.42
CA VAL A 102 2.41 7.04 9.72
C VAL A 102 2.91 6.39 8.44
N VAL A 103 4.17 5.95 8.47
CA VAL A 103 4.74 5.10 7.43
C VAL A 103 5.03 3.75 8.07
N LEU A 104 4.39 2.71 7.56
CA LEU A 104 4.63 1.35 8.01
C LEU A 104 5.77 0.75 7.18
N VAL A 105 6.74 0.16 7.86
CA VAL A 105 7.87 -0.52 7.23
C VAL A 105 7.57 -2.02 7.23
N ILE A 106 7.51 -2.59 6.03
CA ILE A 106 7.17 -4.01 5.83
C ILE A 106 8.44 -4.77 5.48
N ASP A 107 8.79 -5.75 6.31
CA ASP A 107 9.88 -6.67 6.05
C ASP A 107 9.44 -7.69 4.98
N VAL A 108 10.03 -7.59 3.79
CA VAL A 108 9.61 -8.40 2.62
C VAL A 108 9.90 -9.88 2.84
N LYS A 109 11.01 -10.22 3.48
CA LYS A 109 11.34 -11.61 3.79
C LYS A 109 10.29 -12.25 4.71
N SER A 110 9.93 -11.58 5.80
CA SER A 110 8.90 -12.05 6.72
C SER A 110 7.53 -12.14 6.05
N LEU A 111 7.20 -11.18 5.19
CA LEU A 111 5.95 -11.17 4.44
C LEU A 111 5.80 -12.45 3.60
N PHE A 112 6.82 -12.84 2.85
CA PHE A 112 6.77 -14.05 2.03
C PHE A 112 6.88 -15.35 2.83
N LEU A 113 7.60 -15.36 3.95
CA LEU A 113 7.63 -16.53 4.84
C LEU A 113 6.26 -16.83 5.43
N ASN A 114 5.50 -15.81 5.79
CA ASN A 114 4.16 -15.95 6.35
C ASN A 114 3.07 -16.10 5.29
N ASN A 115 3.36 -15.74 4.03
CA ASN A 115 2.41 -15.76 2.92
C ASN A 115 3.10 -16.33 1.66
N PRO A 116 3.42 -17.63 1.62
CA PRO A 116 4.26 -18.20 0.55
C PRO A 116 3.63 -18.12 -0.85
N ASN A 117 2.31 -17.98 -0.93
CA ASN A 117 1.57 -17.87 -2.19
C ASN A 117 1.23 -16.41 -2.58
N LEU A 118 1.77 -15.45 -1.84
CA LEU A 118 1.53 -14.03 -2.13
C LEU A 118 2.09 -13.66 -3.52
N ALA A 119 1.25 -13.04 -4.34
CA ALA A 119 1.65 -12.47 -5.63
C ALA A 119 1.92 -10.97 -5.50
N TYR A 120 2.78 -10.46 -6.37
CA TYR A 120 3.17 -9.04 -6.40
C TYR A 120 3.28 -8.51 -7.82
#